data_33dd75991c9269ecb72a46d29cf4e2b1
#
_entry.id   33dd75991c9269ecb72a46d29cf4e2b1
#
_cell.length_a   1.000
_cell.length_b   1.000
_cell.length_c   1.000
_cell.angle_alpha   90.00
_cell.angle_beta   90.00
_cell.angle_gamma   90.00
#
_symmetry.space_group_name_H-M   'P 1'
#
loop_
_entity.id
_entity.type
_entity.pdbx_description
1 polymer ?
#
loop_
_entity_poly.entity_id
_entity_poly.type
_entity_poly.pdbx_seq_one_letter_code
_entity_poly.pdbx_strand_id
1 'polypeptide(L)'
;MKISKTISALILSFILILGSFGTANAKRLTAAVADWTGGEITCQVAVSMLEEELGYKVKRVVFPSGTGLWEAIAAGEIDFACESWPSYAEADTVMMKGPLVYDGETMFNYEGDGSVKLLGTSGIIGLSDYYIPRYAAESLGIKSWEDLNKHKAKFATIETGKRGRLLACPVAGWNCHDQKRLDLLGIDFQADELGTEAAAVAEAVAAYKRQEPFLLYLWEPHWFFGAYDMVGVGLPEHKVCDPDTFTEAGNWKDCGTKGWPATGWAKD
;
A
#
# COMPACT_ATOMS: atom_id res chain seq x y z
N MET A 1 -69.26 28.25 19.03
CA MET A 1 -68.66 27.16 18.25
C MET A 1 -67.66 26.41 19.21
N LYS A 2 -68.08 25.27 19.75
CA LYS A 2 -67.24 24.50 20.68
C LYS A 2 -66.34 23.62 19.88
N ILE A 3 -65.04 24.01 19.76
CA ILE A 3 -64.01 23.13 19.19
C ILE A 3 -63.82 22.01 20.22
N SER A 4 -64.08 20.80 19.79
CA SER A 4 -64.02 19.59 20.61
C SER A 4 -62.62 19.41 21.21
N LYS A 5 -62.53 19.21 22.52
CA LYS A 5 -61.28 18.93 23.25
C LYS A 5 -60.48 17.73 22.67
N THR A 6 -61.15 16.87 21.92
CA THR A 6 -60.56 15.75 21.19
C THR A 6 -59.66 16.14 20.00
N ILE A 7 -60.01 17.24 19.29
CA ILE A 7 -59.22 17.72 18.15
C ILE A 7 -57.90 18.37 18.66
N SER A 8 -57.97 19.10 19.79
CA SER A 8 -56.78 19.68 20.41
C SER A 8 -55.78 18.62 20.91
N ALA A 9 -56.26 17.48 21.43
CA ALA A 9 -55.42 16.41 21.88
C ALA A 9 -54.69 15.67 20.72
N LEU A 10 -55.37 15.50 19.57
CA LEU A 10 -54.82 14.89 18.37
C LEU A 10 -53.75 15.78 17.72
N ILE A 11 -53.92 17.08 17.70
CA ILE A 11 -52.92 18.01 17.14
C ILE A 11 -51.70 18.09 18.06
N LEU A 12 -51.84 18.05 19.37
CA LEU A 12 -50.74 18.03 20.31
C LEU A 12 -49.94 16.73 20.23
N SER A 13 -50.59 15.58 20.00
CA SER A 13 -49.93 14.28 19.81
C SER A 13 -49.14 14.21 18.50
N PHE A 14 -49.63 14.85 17.45
CA PHE A 14 -48.94 14.91 16.15
C PHE A 14 -47.70 15.82 16.17
N ILE A 15 -47.72 16.90 16.96
CA ILE A 15 -46.58 17.81 17.15
C ILE A 15 -45.49 17.16 18.00
N LEU A 16 -45.85 16.29 18.96
CA LEU A 16 -44.91 15.55 19.79
C LEU A 16 -44.18 14.44 19.00
N ILE A 17 -44.80 13.89 17.96
CA ILE A 17 -44.16 12.86 17.09
C ILE A 17 -43.18 13.51 16.09
N LEU A 18 -43.44 14.76 15.65
CA LEU A 18 -42.52 15.50 14.80
C LEU A 18 -41.32 16.12 15.52
N GLY A 19 -41.36 16.21 16.85
CA GLY A 19 -40.24 16.72 17.67
C GLY A 19 -39.16 15.69 18.02
N SER A 20 -39.36 14.42 17.68
CA SER A 20 -38.44 13.33 18.04
C SER A 20 -37.48 12.93 16.92
N PHE A 21 -37.41 13.64 15.80
CA PHE A 21 -36.26 13.59 14.96
C PHE A 21 -35.11 14.35 15.64
N GLY A 22 -34.59 13.73 16.69
CA GLY A 22 -33.34 14.15 17.28
C GLY A 22 -32.36 14.25 16.09
N THR A 23 -31.74 15.40 15.92
CA THR A 23 -30.57 15.53 15.06
C THR A 23 -29.57 14.50 15.57
N ALA A 24 -29.55 13.31 14.96
CA ALA A 24 -28.49 12.38 15.18
C ALA A 24 -27.23 13.14 14.85
N ASN A 25 -26.47 13.56 15.87
CA ASN A 25 -25.18 14.15 15.66
C ASN A 25 -24.37 13.11 14.90
N ALA A 26 -24.14 13.36 13.59
CA ALA A 26 -23.35 12.47 12.80
C ALA A 26 -22.02 12.24 13.49
N LYS A 27 -21.74 11.00 13.84
CA LYS A 27 -20.49 10.64 14.49
C LYS A 27 -19.36 11.04 13.56
N ARG A 28 -18.39 11.75 14.07
CA ARG A 28 -17.22 12.20 13.30
C ARG A 28 -16.14 11.15 13.42
N LEU A 29 -15.50 10.85 12.29
CA LEU A 29 -14.35 9.97 12.21
C LEU A 29 -13.22 10.70 11.48
N THR A 30 -12.00 10.29 11.74
CA THR A 30 -10.80 10.72 11.03
C THR A 30 -10.21 9.50 10.34
N ALA A 31 -10.13 9.53 9.00
CA ALA A 31 -9.51 8.50 8.18
C ALA A 31 -8.08 8.91 7.80
N ALA A 32 -7.14 8.03 7.95
CA ALA A 32 -5.85 8.15 7.29
C ALA A 32 -6.00 7.74 5.82
N VAL A 33 -5.62 8.62 4.93
CA VAL A 33 -5.55 8.38 3.49
C VAL A 33 -4.11 8.15 3.13
N ALA A 34 -3.84 7.05 2.48
CA ALA A 34 -2.50 6.73 2.00
C ALA A 34 -1.99 7.76 0.98
N ASP A 35 -0.69 7.88 0.85
CA ASP A 35 0.00 8.82 -0.04
C ASP A 35 0.34 8.23 -1.42
N TRP A 36 -0.44 7.24 -1.85
CA TRP A 36 -0.40 6.67 -3.21
C TRP A 36 -1.80 6.56 -3.82
N THR A 37 -1.86 6.58 -5.15
CA THR A 37 -3.11 6.68 -5.91
C THR A 37 -4.11 5.56 -5.59
N GLY A 38 -3.65 4.31 -5.49
CA GLY A 38 -4.53 3.17 -5.16
C GLY A 38 -5.16 3.33 -3.78
N GLY A 39 -4.37 3.70 -2.78
CA GLY A 39 -4.82 3.91 -1.42
C GLY A 39 -5.78 5.09 -1.27
N GLU A 40 -5.55 6.17 -2.02
CA GLU A 40 -6.52 7.28 -2.10
C GLU A 40 -7.87 6.82 -2.61
N ILE A 41 -7.90 6.00 -3.67
CA ILE A 41 -9.13 5.47 -4.27
C ILE A 41 -9.83 4.54 -3.29
N THR A 42 -9.11 3.59 -2.69
CA THR A 42 -9.64 2.64 -1.70
C THR A 42 -10.28 3.40 -0.53
N CYS A 43 -9.57 4.40 -0.01
CA CYS A 43 -10.07 5.21 1.08
C CYS A 43 -11.27 6.06 0.68
N GLN A 44 -11.29 6.61 -0.53
CA GLN A 44 -12.44 7.36 -1.03
C GLN A 44 -13.70 6.49 -1.09
N VAL A 45 -13.58 5.25 -1.57
CA VAL A 45 -14.72 4.31 -1.60
C VAL A 45 -15.21 4.01 -0.17
N ALA A 46 -14.31 3.63 0.73
CA ALA A 46 -14.66 3.31 2.11
C ALA A 46 -15.33 4.50 2.82
N VAL A 47 -14.79 5.70 2.65
CA VAL A 47 -15.33 6.91 3.26
C VAL A 47 -16.69 7.28 2.65
N SER A 48 -16.87 7.17 1.33
CA SER A 48 -18.17 7.41 0.69
C SER A 48 -19.25 6.50 1.26
N MET A 49 -18.96 5.21 1.44
CA MET A 49 -19.90 4.27 2.05
C MET A 49 -20.25 4.66 3.50
N LEU A 50 -19.26 5.07 4.29
CA LEU A 50 -19.49 5.53 5.66
C LEU A 50 -20.36 6.80 5.71
N GLU A 51 -20.14 7.73 4.79
CA GLU A 51 -20.87 8.98 4.75
C GLU A 51 -22.29 8.81 4.18
N GLU A 52 -22.45 8.09 3.07
CA GLU A 52 -23.72 7.99 2.34
C GLU A 52 -24.66 6.95 2.95
N GLU A 53 -24.13 5.77 3.37
CA GLU A 53 -24.98 4.69 3.87
C GLU A 53 -25.15 4.71 5.40
N LEU A 54 -24.14 5.20 6.14
CA LEU A 54 -24.13 5.16 7.59
C LEU A 54 -24.22 6.53 8.26
N GLY A 55 -24.20 7.61 7.47
CA GLY A 55 -24.40 8.98 7.97
C GLY A 55 -23.27 9.51 8.82
N TYR A 56 -22.06 8.95 8.72
CA TYR A 56 -20.88 9.50 9.38
C TYR A 56 -20.43 10.80 8.68
N LYS A 57 -19.59 11.57 9.39
CA LYS A 57 -18.79 12.66 8.81
C LYS A 57 -17.34 12.29 8.94
N VAL A 58 -16.64 12.11 7.83
CA VAL A 58 -15.26 11.63 7.83
C VAL A 58 -14.31 12.74 7.41
N LYS A 59 -13.39 13.10 8.32
CA LYS A 59 -12.25 13.93 8.01
C LYS A 59 -11.16 13.05 7.39
N ARG A 60 -10.70 13.40 6.21
CA ARG A 60 -9.59 12.73 5.52
C ARG A 60 -8.29 13.44 5.83
N VAL A 61 -7.27 12.70 6.22
CA VAL A 61 -5.93 13.19 6.51
C VAL A 61 -4.95 12.34 5.71
N VAL A 62 -4.21 12.95 4.80
CA VAL A 62 -3.11 12.24 4.15
C VAL A 62 -2.07 11.94 5.22
N PHE A 63 -1.78 10.67 5.39
CA PHE A 63 -0.85 10.19 6.40
C PHE A 63 0.12 9.19 5.73
N PRO A 64 1.43 9.44 5.77
CA PRO A 64 2.39 8.49 5.27
C PRO A 64 2.22 7.14 5.96
N SER A 65 2.31 6.06 5.20
CA SER A 65 2.27 4.72 5.78
C SER A 65 3.50 4.47 6.67
N GLY A 66 3.41 3.49 7.54
CA GLY A 66 4.48 3.10 8.44
C GLY A 66 4.10 3.21 9.91
N THR A 67 5.06 3.00 10.80
CA THR A 67 4.85 2.90 12.26
C THR A 67 4.08 4.07 12.84
N GLY A 68 4.36 5.30 12.40
CA GLY A 68 3.69 6.49 12.91
C GLY A 68 2.18 6.51 12.66
N LEU A 69 1.70 5.88 11.58
CA LEU A 69 0.27 5.73 11.33
C LEU A 69 -0.40 4.84 12.39
N TRP A 70 0.22 3.71 12.69
CA TRP A 70 -0.33 2.76 13.67
C TRP A 70 -0.29 3.32 15.08
N GLU A 71 0.76 4.07 15.43
CA GLU A 71 0.85 4.82 16.69
C GLU A 71 -0.27 5.86 16.81
N ALA A 72 -0.56 6.61 15.75
CA ALA A 72 -1.64 7.61 15.73
C ALA A 72 -3.03 6.96 15.88
N ILE A 73 -3.24 5.78 15.29
CA ILE A 73 -4.48 4.99 15.47
C ILE A 73 -4.58 4.48 16.92
N ALA A 74 -3.52 3.90 17.45
CA ALA A 74 -3.49 3.41 18.82
C ALA A 74 -3.71 4.53 19.85
N ALA A 75 -3.21 5.74 19.57
CA ALA A 75 -3.44 6.92 20.40
C ALA A 75 -4.85 7.53 20.23
N GLY A 76 -5.62 7.09 19.25
CA GLY A 76 -6.96 7.62 18.95
C GLY A 76 -6.96 8.98 18.25
N GLU A 77 -5.87 9.38 17.65
CA GLU A 77 -5.76 10.59 16.82
C GLU A 77 -6.34 10.36 15.43
N ILE A 78 -6.22 9.14 14.93
CA ILE A 78 -6.81 8.60 13.70
C ILE A 78 -7.76 7.47 14.10
N ASP A 79 -8.98 7.46 13.56
CA ASP A 79 -9.95 6.41 13.87
C ASP A 79 -9.71 5.13 13.06
N PHE A 80 -9.27 5.27 11.79
CA PHE A 80 -8.97 4.12 10.93
C PHE A 80 -8.06 4.49 9.76
N ALA A 81 -7.36 3.48 9.24
CA ALA A 81 -6.73 3.48 7.93
C ALA A 81 -7.50 2.57 6.98
N CYS A 82 -7.49 2.88 5.70
CA CYS A 82 -8.30 2.18 4.70
C CYS A 82 -7.64 0.91 4.19
N GLU A 83 -6.34 0.79 4.33
CA GLU A 83 -5.59 -0.39 3.91
C GLU A 83 -4.26 -0.52 4.67
N SER A 84 -3.74 -1.74 4.69
CA SER A 84 -2.40 -2.09 5.13
C SER A 84 -1.85 -3.13 4.15
N TRP A 85 -0.54 -3.07 3.91
CA TRP A 85 0.18 -3.98 3.03
C TRP A 85 1.21 -4.74 3.85
N PRO A 86 0.88 -5.95 4.31
CA PRO A 86 1.69 -6.66 5.31
C PRO A 86 3.11 -6.99 4.88
N SER A 87 3.37 -7.15 3.58
CA SER A 87 4.72 -7.46 3.10
C SER A 87 5.74 -6.33 3.30
N TYR A 88 5.28 -5.13 3.70
CA TYR A 88 6.11 -3.95 3.93
C TYR A 88 6.26 -3.59 5.41
N ALA A 89 5.51 -4.23 6.30
CA ALA A 89 5.24 -3.66 7.60
C ALA A 89 5.87 -4.44 8.75
N GLU A 90 6.98 -3.97 9.29
CA GLU A 90 7.47 -4.40 10.59
C GLU A 90 6.58 -3.93 11.74
N ALA A 91 6.01 -2.73 11.63
CA ALA A 91 5.15 -2.14 12.65
C ALA A 91 3.85 -2.91 12.86
N ASP A 92 3.31 -3.49 11.80
CA ASP A 92 2.07 -4.27 11.85
C ASP A 92 2.24 -5.50 12.76
N THR A 93 3.43 -6.07 12.83
CA THR A 93 3.73 -7.22 13.68
C THR A 93 3.72 -6.91 15.18
N VAL A 94 3.92 -5.66 15.56
CA VAL A 94 3.96 -5.22 16.96
C VAL A 94 2.59 -4.82 17.49
N MET A 95 1.80 -4.14 16.68
CA MET A 95 0.57 -3.46 17.10
C MET A 95 -0.70 -4.19 16.65
N MET A 96 -0.67 -4.81 15.49
CA MET A 96 -1.82 -5.55 14.95
C MET A 96 -1.90 -6.96 15.51
N LYS A 97 -3.12 -7.44 15.69
CA LYS A 97 -3.40 -8.81 16.11
C LYS A 97 -4.50 -9.43 15.26
N GLY A 98 -4.23 -10.65 14.81
CA GLY A 98 -5.19 -11.47 14.09
C GLY A 98 -4.65 -11.99 12.75
N PRO A 99 -5.32 -12.98 12.17
CA PRO A 99 -4.95 -13.52 10.86
C PRO A 99 -5.42 -12.61 9.74
N LEU A 100 -4.59 -12.44 8.74
CA LEU A 100 -4.98 -11.96 7.42
C LEU A 100 -5.30 -13.18 6.55
N VAL A 101 -6.53 -13.29 6.08
CA VAL A 101 -7.01 -14.43 5.30
C VAL A 101 -7.17 -14.01 3.84
N TYR A 102 -6.58 -14.78 2.93
CA TYR A 102 -6.64 -14.57 1.50
C TYR A 102 -7.05 -15.88 0.81
N ASP A 103 -8.08 -15.84 -0.04
CA ASP A 103 -8.62 -17.02 -0.74
C ASP A 103 -8.84 -18.27 0.15
N GLY A 104 -9.19 -18.04 1.41
CA GLY A 104 -9.36 -19.10 2.38
C GLY A 104 -8.09 -19.60 3.05
N GLU A 105 -6.93 -19.06 2.67
CA GLU A 105 -5.64 -19.34 3.28
C GLU A 105 -5.20 -18.18 4.16
N THR A 106 -4.55 -18.49 5.28
CA THR A 106 -3.93 -17.48 6.14
C THR A 106 -2.55 -17.14 5.56
N MET A 107 -2.40 -15.91 5.08
CA MET A 107 -1.11 -15.43 4.57
C MET A 107 -0.18 -14.97 5.67
N PHE A 108 -0.72 -14.19 6.60
CA PHE A 108 -0.01 -13.60 7.72
C PHE A 108 -0.81 -13.80 8.99
N ASN A 109 -0.12 -13.94 10.10
CA ASN A 109 -0.73 -13.93 11.41
C ASN A 109 -0.04 -12.86 12.24
N TYR A 110 -0.78 -11.82 12.57
CA TYR A 110 -0.30 -10.75 13.41
C TYR A 110 -0.44 -11.13 14.89
N GLU A 111 0.67 -11.22 15.59
CA GLU A 111 0.77 -11.54 17.01
C GLU A 111 1.10 -10.31 17.87
N GLY A 112 0.78 -9.12 17.38
CA GLY A 112 1.00 -7.87 18.08
C GLY A 112 0.13 -7.71 19.32
N ASP A 113 0.27 -6.60 20.02
CA ASP A 113 -0.42 -6.29 21.29
C ASP A 113 -1.93 -6.04 21.14
N GLY A 114 -2.41 -5.83 19.92
CA GLY A 114 -3.81 -5.58 19.60
C GLY A 114 -4.26 -4.13 19.84
N SER A 115 -3.33 -3.21 20.01
CA SER A 115 -3.62 -1.76 20.09
C SER A 115 -4.23 -1.22 18.79
N VAL A 116 -3.94 -1.88 17.66
CA VAL A 116 -4.58 -1.64 16.37
C VAL A 116 -5.35 -2.90 15.96
N LYS A 117 -6.62 -2.73 15.63
CA LYS A 117 -7.49 -3.84 15.23
C LYS A 117 -7.55 -3.93 13.71
N LEU A 118 -7.14 -5.08 13.19
CA LEU A 118 -7.41 -5.45 11.79
C LEU A 118 -8.89 -5.81 11.63
N LEU A 119 -9.58 -5.18 10.68
CA LEU A 119 -11.02 -5.39 10.44
C LEU A 119 -11.29 -6.48 9.40
N GLY A 120 -10.32 -6.80 8.57
CA GLY A 120 -10.42 -7.81 7.53
C GLY A 120 -9.72 -7.38 6.24
N THR A 121 -9.88 -8.20 5.21
CA THR A 121 -9.30 -7.92 3.89
C THR A 121 -10.17 -6.96 3.08
N SER A 122 -9.54 -6.10 2.30
CA SER A 122 -10.24 -5.22 1.34
C SER A 122 -10.74 -5.96 0.11
N GLY A 123 -10.25 -7.18 -0.14
CA GLY A 123 -10.49 -7.94 -1.37
C GLY A 123 -9.60 -7.51 -2.54
N ILE A 124 -8.69 -6.55 -2.32
CA ILE A 124 -7.68 -6.15 -3.29
C ILE A 124 -6.43 -7.00 -3.02
N ILE A 125 -5.91 -7.59 -4.08
CA ILE A 125 -4.70 -8.41 -4.01
C ILE A 125 -3.59 -7.66 -4.70
N GLY A 126 -2.49 -7.42 -3.99
CA GLY A 126 -1.33 -6.73 -4.47
C GLY A 126 -0.13 -7.65 -4.70
N LEU A 127 0.67 -7.30 -5.69
CA LEU A 127 1.97 -7.90 -5.94
C LEU A 127 2.93 -6.82 -6.42
N SER A 128 4.03 -6.64 -5.72
CA SER A 128 5.11 -5.73 -6.14
C SER A 128 6.24 -6.47 -6.82
N ASP A 129 6.85 -5.83 -7.79
CA ASP A 129 8.02 -6.34 -8.50
C ASP A 129 8.83 -5.17 -9.10
N TYR A 130 9.94 -5.49 -9.72
CA TYR A 130 10.62 -4.60 -10.63
C TYR A 130 10.17 -4.86 -12.05
N TYR A 131 9.84 -3.78 -12.74
CA TYR A 131 9.29 -3.82 -14.08
C TYR A 131 10.19 -3.09 -15.07
N ILE A 132 10.23 -3.61 -16.29
CA ILE A 132 10.96 -3.04 -17.43
C ILE A 132 9.99 -2.91 -18.60
N PRO A 133 10.10 -1.87 -19.46
CA PRO A 133 9.33 -1.81 -20.69
C PRO A 133 9.54 -3.05 -21.56
N ARG A 134 8.46 -3.61 -22.11
CA ARG A 134 8.57 -4.81 -22.97
C ARG A 134 9.52 -4.61 -24.13
N TYR A 135 9.50 -3.43 -24.80
CA TYR A 135 10.44 -3.14 -25.89
C TYR A 135 11.91 -3.20 -25.44
N ALA A 136 12.19 -2.79 -24.21
CA ALA A 136 13.54 -2.84 -23.66
C ALA A 136 13.94 -4.28 -23.29
N ALA A 137 13.03 -5.05 -22.68
CA ALA A 137 13.25 -6.45 -22.38
C ALA A 137 13.59 -7.25 -23.65
N GLU A 138 12.78 -7.09 -24.70
CA GLU A 138 12.95 -7.79 -25.98
C GLU A 138 14.23 -7.37 -26.69
N SER A 139 14.49 -6.06 -26.81
CA SER A 139 15.68 -5.56 -27.53
C SER A 139 17.00 -5.91 -26.85
N LEU A 140 17.00 -6.02 -25.53
CA LEU A 140 18.18 -6.37 -24.73
C LEU A 140 18.25 -7.87 -24.41
N GLY A 141 17.19 -8.63 -24.69
CA GLY A 141 17.13 -10.06 -24.37
C GLY A 141 17.05 -10.34 -22.88
N ILE A 142 16.50 -9.42 -22.06
CA ILE A 142 16.31 -9.56 -20.63
C ILE A 142 15.08 -10.44 -20.41
N LYS A 143 15.27 -11.58 -19.75
CA LYS A 143 14.22 -12.56 -19.44
C LYS A 143 13.93 -12.66 -17.95
N SER A 144 14.90 -12.31 -17.13
CA SER A 144 14.81 -12.35 -15.68
C SER A 144 15.71 -11.28 -15.04
N TRP A 145 15.57 -11.09 -13.73
CA TRP A 145 16.42 -10.21 -12.95
C TRP A 145 17.93 -10.55 -13.06
N GLU A 146 18.29 -11.81 -13.31
CA GLU A 146 19.68 -12.28 -13.48
C GLU A 146 20.35 -11.68 -14.72
N ASP A 147 19.57 -11.28 -15.71
CA ASP A 147 20.09 -10.67 -16.94
C ASP A 147 20.41 -9.17 -16.78
N LEU A 148 19.90 -8.52 -15.76
CA LEU A 148 20.00 -7.07 -15.56
C LEU A 148 21.46 -6.59 -15.55
N ASN A 149 22.34 -7.30 -14.86
CA ASN A 149 23.75 -6.92 -14.73
C ASN A 149 24.49 -6.88 -16.07
N LYS A 150 24.12 -7.72 -17.03
CA LYS A 150 24.71 -7.73 -18.38
C LYS A 150 24.46 -6.42 -19.14
N HIS A 151 23.36 -5.76 -18.78
CA HIS A 151 22.87 -4.57 -19.48
C HIS A 151 22.85 -3.31 -18.61
N LYS A 152 23.37 -3.35 -17.38
CA LYS A 152 23.31 -2.25 -16.41
C LYS A 152 23.72 -0.89 -16.96
N ALA A 153 24.71 -0.86 -17.87
CA ALA A 153 25.17 0.36 -18.50
C ALA A 153 24.10 1.07 -19.37
N LYS A 154 23.05 0.34 -19.80
CA LYS A 154 21.91 0.90 -20.54
C LYS A 154 20.91 1.59 -19.64
N PHE A 155 20.97 1.29 -18.34
CA PHE A 155 20.12 1.86 -17.30
C PHE A 155 20.88 2.88 -16.44
N ALA A 156 22.16 3.10 -16.70
CA ALA A 156 22.99 3.99 -15.91
C ALA A 156 22.69 5.45 -16.24
N THR A 157 22.81 6.30 -15.23
CA THR A 157 22.73 7.77 -15.35
C THR A 157 24.05 8.39 -14.88
N ILE A 158 24.16 9.71 -14.98
CA ILE A 158 25.33 10.44 -14.46
C ILE A 158 25.48 10.20 -12.95
N GLU A 159 24.36 10.17 -12.23
CA GLU A 159 24.31 10.01 -10.78
C GLU A 159 24.69 8.59 -10.33
N THR A 160 24.27 7.57 -11.09
CA THR A 160 24.57 6.18 -10.77
C THR A 160 25.94 5.70 -11.26
N GLY A 161 26.56 6.49 -12.14
CA GLY A 161 27.89 6.21 -12.68
C GLY A 161 27.95 4.93 -13.51
N LYS A 162 28.53 3.85 -12.96
CA LYS A 162 28.64 2.55 -13.64
C LYS A 162 27.54 1.55 -13.26
N ARG A 163 26.73 1.88 -12.29
CA ARG A 163 25.59 1.06 -11.85
C ARG A 163 24.37 1.35 -12.69
N GLY A 164 23.49 0.38 -12.88
CA GLY A 164 22.16 0.65 -13.39
C GLY A 164 21.35 1.50 -12.41
N ARG A 165 20.31 2.16 -12.87
CA ARG A 165 19.36 2.91 -12.05
C ARG A 165 18.08 2.12 -11.89
N LEU A 166 17.61 1.96 -10.67
CA LEU A 166 16.25 1.57 -10.35
C LEU A 166 15.48 2.83 -9.95
N LEU A 167 14.41 3.16 -10.66
CA LEU A 167 13.38 4.06 -10.13
C LEU A 167 12.69 3.30 -9.00
N ALA A 168 13.15 3.54 -7.78
CA ALA A 168 12.85 2.72 -6.63
C ALA A 168 11.48 3.07 -6.02
N CYS A 169 11.07 2.31 -5.06
CA CYS A 169 9.99 2.63 -4.16
C CYS A 169 10.15 4.07 -3.68
N PRO A 170 9.19 4.94 -3.98
CA PRO A 170 9.46 6.38 -4.02
C PRO A 170 9.63 7.02 -2.65
N VAL A 171 9.13 6.37 -1.59
CA VAL A 171 9.08 6.92 -0.24
C VAL A 171 9.77 5.99 0.73
N ALA A 172 10.84 6.46 1.37
CA ALA A 172 11.59 5.66 2.35
C ALA A 172 10.71 5.08 3.48
N GLY A 173 9.68 5.84 3.88
CA GLY A 173 8.72 5.41 4.91
C GLY A 173 7.87 4.19 4.54
N TRP A 174 7.82 3.79 3.27
CA TRP A 174 7.13 2.58 2.85
C TRP A 174 7.92 1.29 3.12
N ASN A 175 9.16 1.39 3.57
CA ASN A 175 10.00 0.25 3.95
C ASN A 175 10.20 -0.81 2.85
N CYS A 176 10.32 -0.38 1.61
CA CYS A 176 10.51 -1.30 0.47
C CYS A 176 11.89 -1.95 0.45
N HIS A 177 12.88 -1.32 1.06
CA HIS A 177 14.26 -1.81 1.18
C HIS A 177 14.93 -2.16 -0.16
N ASP A 178 14.64 -1.43 -1.23
CA ASP A 178 15.08 -1.76 -2.59
C ASP A 178 16.60 -1.87 -2.71
N GLN A 179 17.38 -0.92 -2.19
CA GLN A 179 18.84 -1.04 -2.27
C GLN A 179 19.34 -2.31 -1.59
N LYS A 180 18.74 -2.68 -0.47
CA LYS A 180 19.13 -3.91 0.23
C LYS A 180 18.80 -5.16 -0.59
N ARG A 181 17.62 -5.18 -1.24
CA ARG A 181 17.23 -6.27 -2.14
C ARG A 181 18.19 -6.39 -3.32
N LEU A 182 18.52 -5.29 -3.97
CA LEU A 182 19.49 -5.25 -5.06
C LEU A 182 20.85 -5.83 -4.62
N ASP A 183 21.34 -5.40 -3.46
CA ASP A 183 22.64 -5.84 -2.92
C ASP A 183 22.64 -7.35 -2.59
N LEU A 184 21.57 -7.85 -1.96
CA LEU A 184 21.44 -9.27 -1.59
C LEU A 184 21.30 -10.18 -2.81
N LEU A 185 20.64 -9.71 -3.87
CA LEU A 185 20.53 -10.45 -5.13
C LEU A 185 21.76 -10.26 -6.04
N GLY A 186 22.70 -9.39 -5.65
CA GLY A 186 23.88 -9.09 -6.48
C GLY A 186 23.54 -8.33 -7.75
N ILE A 187 22.44 -7.57 -7.75
CA ILE A 187 22.02 -6.70 -8.85
C ILE A 187 22.77 -5.37 -8.72
N ASP A 188 23.68 -5.09 -9.65
CA ASP A 188 24.54 -3.91 -9.62
C ASP A 188 23.79 -2.65 -10.13
N PHE A 189 22.73 -2.33 -9.40
CA PHE A 189 21.89 -1.15 -9.60
C PHE A 189 21.88 -0.30 -8.34
N GLN A 190 21.58 0.97 -8.53
CA GLN A 190 21.35 1.92 -7.44
C GLN A 190 19.87 2.25 -7.39
N ALA A 191 19.29 2.11 -6.21
CA ALA A 191 17.93 2.54 -5.92
C ALA A 191 17.89 4.07 -5.83
N ASP A 192 16.97 4.68 -6.55
CA ASP A 192 16.74 6.11 -6.60
C ASP A 192 15.31 6.43 -6.17
N GLU A 193 15.16 6.91 -4.94
CA GLU A 193 13.90 7.24 -4.31
C GLU A 193 13.52 8.69 -4.66
N LEU A 194 12.46 8.88 -5.43
CA LEU A 194 12.04 10.20 -5.94
C LEU A 194 11.08 10.95 -5.01
N GLY A 195 10.79 10.40 -3.86
CA GLY A 195 10.01 11.03 -2.79
C GLY A 195 8.50 10.94 -2.94
N THR A 196 7.97 10.64 -4.13
CA THR A 196 6.54 10.41 -4.36
C THR A 196 6.30 9.44 -5.50
N GLU A 197 5.17 8.69 -5.47
CA GLU A 197 4.71 7.87 -6.60
C GLU A 197 4.63 8.69 -7.89
N ALA A 198 4.04 9.87 -7.81
CA ALA A 198 3.86 10.74 -8.98
C ALA A 198 5.18 11.12 -9.65
N ALA A 199 6.24 11.37 -8.88
CA ALA A 199 7.57 11.68 -9.41
C ALA A 199 8.19 10.45 -10.10
N ALA A 200 8.14 9.26 -9.48
CA ALA A 200 8.65 8.04 -10.06
C ALA A 200 7.93 7.66 -11.36
N VAL A 201 6.61 7.76 -11.35
CA VAL A 201 5.77 7.51 -12.52
C VAL A 201 6.03 8.53 -13.64
N ALA A 202 6.17 9.81 -13.32
CA ALA A 202 6.46 10.85 -14.33
C ALA A 202 7.81 10.62 -15.01
N GLU A 203 8.84 10.23 -14.26
CA GLU A 203 10.15 9.85 -14.79
C GLU A 203 10.05 8.63 -15.72
N ALA A 204 9.36 7.58 -15.28
CA ALA A 204 9.11 6.37 -16.06
C ALA A 204 8.35 6.68 -17.37
N VAL A 205 7.31 7.51 -17.31
CA VAL A 205 6.55 7.97 -18.51
C VAL A 205 7.45 8.74 -19.47
N ALA A 206 8.30 9.61 -18.95
CA ALA A 206 9.23 10.38 -19.78
C ALA A 206 10.23 9.44 -20.49
N ALA A 207 10.82 8.48 -19.77
CA ALA A 207 11.71 7.48 -20.35
C ALA A 207 11.01 6.58 -21.38
N TYR A 208 9.77 6.12 -21.07
CA TYR A 208 8.97 5.31 -21.99
C TYR A 208 8.70 6.02 -23.31
N LYS A 209 8.33 7.31 -23.27
CA LYS A 209 8.09 8.14 -24.47
C LYS A 209 9.35 8.32 -25.33
N ARG A 210 10.52 8.33 -24.71
CA ARG A 210 11.81 8.40 -25.42
C ARG A 210 12.32 7.02 -25.87
N GLN A 211 11.59 5.94 -25.57
CA GLN A 211 12.01 4.56 -25.82
C GLN A 211 13.35 4.21 -25.16
N GLU A 212 13.62 4.81 -24.01
CA GLU A 212 14.79 4.52 -23.19
C GLU A 212 14.51 3.37 -22.24
N PRO A 213 15.46 2.45 -22.02
CA PRO A 213 15.27 1.41 -21.03
C PRO A 213 15.32 1.99 -19.61
N PHE A 214 14.42 1.54 -18.76
CA PHE A 214 14.41 1.85 -17.32
C PHE A 214 13.93 0.66 -16.52
N LEU A 215 14.33 0.59 -15.26
CA LEU A 215 13.85 -0.37 -14.26
C LEU A 215 13.04 0.43 -13.25
N LEU A 216 11.83 -0.03 -12.96
CA LEU A 216 10.85 0.65 -12.10
C LEU A 216 10.33 -0.31 -11.05
N TYR A 217 10.36 0.10 -9.79
CA TYR A 217 9.51 -0.50 -8.75
C TYR A 217 8.06 -0.10 -8.97
N LEU A 218 7.18 -1.05 -9.01
CA LEU A 218 5.74 -0.81 -9.10
C LEU A 218 4.99 -2.00 -8.50
N TRP A 219 3.68 -1.87 -8.36
CA TRP A 219 2.80 -2.91 -7.83
C TRP A 219 1.55 -3.07 -8.70
N GLU A 220 0.95 -4.24 -8.64
CA GLU A 220 -0.36 -4.52 -9.22
C GLU A 220 -1.41 -4.65 -8.10
N PRO A 221 -2.63 -4.16 -8.31
CA PRO A 221 -3.12 -3.46 -9.50
C PRO A 221 -2.68 -1.99 -9.53
N HIS A 222 -2.21 -1.53 -10.69
CA HIS A 222 -1.84 -0.13 -10.89
C HIS A 222 -2.24 0.33 -12.31
N TRP A 223 -2.75 1.55 -12.43
CA TRP A 223 -3.22 2.13 -13.70
C TRP A 223 -2.14 2.17 -14.80
N PHE A 224 -0.89 2.25 -14.40
CA PHE A 224 0.27 2.34 -15.28
C PHE A 224 0.31 1.18 -16.30
N PHE A 225 -0.01 -0.04 -15.85
CA PHE A 225 -0.03 -1.23 -16.71
C PHE A 225 -1.15 -1.21 -17.76
N GLY A 226 -2.19 -0.43 -17.55
CA GLY A 226 -3.22 -0.19 -18.56
C GLY A 226 -2.80 0.76 -19.67
N ALA A 227 -1.77 1.58 -19.43
CA ALA A 227 -1.29 2.60 -20.35
C ALA A 227 0.07 2.27 -21.00
N TYR A 228 0.89 1.46 -20.35
CA TYR A 228 2.26 1.16 -20.75
C TYR A 228 2.53 -0.34 -20.68
N ASP A 229 3.11 -0.88 -21.74
CA ASP A 229 3.40 -2.31 -21.82
C ASP A 229 4.72 -2.63 -21.10
N MET A 230 4.57 -3.18 -19.89
CA MET A 230 5.66 -3.52 -19.00
C MET A 230 5.71 -5.02 -18.76
N VAL A 231 6.86 -5.51 -18.36
CA VAL A 231 7.05 -6.89 -17.90
C VAL A 231 7.84 -6.89 -16.59
N GLY A 232 7.44 -7.74 -15.65
CA GLY A 232 8.18 -8.00 -14.44
C GLY A 232 9.51 -8.70 -14.74
N VAL A 233 10.55 -8.40 -13.97
CA VAL A 233 11.85 -9.06 -14.12
C VAL A 233 11.89 -10.43 -13.43
N GLY A 234 10.80 -10.84 -12.80
CA GLY A 234 10.68 -12.15 -12.16
C GLY A 234 11.67 -12.32 -11.03
N LEU A 235 11.59 -11.49 -10.01
CA LEU A 235 12.36 -11.67 -8.77
C LEU A 235 12.15 -13.08 -8.18
N PRO A 236 13.09 -13.59 -7.37
CA PRO A 236 12.92 -14.88 -6.70
C PRO A 236 11.59 -14.92 -5.95
N GLU A 237 10.95 -16.09 -5.95
CA GLU A 237 9.70 -16.30 -5.23
C GLU A 237 9.85 -15.94 -3.76
N HIS A 238 8.82 -15.30 -3.23
CA HIS A 238 8.77 -14.92 -1.82
C HIS A 238 8.89 -16.13 -0.90
N LYS A 239 9.74 -16.00 0.12
CA LYS A 239 9.86 -16.99 1.19
C LYS A 239 9.78 -16.30 2.54
N VAL A 240 8.99 -16.85 3.43
CA VAL A 240 8.89 -16.38 4.81
C VAL A 240 10.19 -16.73 5.54
N CYS A 241 10.72 -15.77 6.33
CA CYS A 241 11.83 -16.06 7.24
C CYS A 241 11.44 -17.10 8.28
N ASP A 242 12.29 -18.08 8.49
CA ASP A 242 12.24 -18.92 9.67
C ASP A 242 12.90 -18.16 10.84
N PRO A 243 12.15 -17.71 11.85
CA PRO A 243 12.68 -16.92 12.96
C PRO A 243 13.72 -17.69 13.79
N ASP A 244 13.67 -19.03 13.79
CA ASP A 244 14.59 -19.86 14.57
C ASP A 244 15.94 -20.03 13.87
N THR A 245 15.98 -19.88 12.56
CA THR A 245 17.20 -20.00 11.74
C THR A 245 17.73 -18.67 11.25
N PHE A 246 17.01 -17.60 11.48
CA PHE A 246 17.35 -16.27 11.06
C PHE A 246 18.52 -15.70 11.88
N THR A 247 19.66 -15.50 11.23
CA THR A 247 20.77 -14.74 11.79
C THR A 247 21.11 -13.57 10.88
N GLU A 248 21.40 -12.42 11.47
CA GLU A 248 21.71 -11.18 10.75
C GLU A 248 22.79 -11.33 9.69
N ALA A 249 23.65 -12.34 9.83
CA ALA A 249 24.80 -12.57 8.95
C ALA A 249 24.59 -13.62 7.85
N GLY A 250 23.59 -14.48 7.92
CA GLY A 250 23.63 -15.72 7.14
C GLY A 250 22.45 -16.04 6.24
N ASN A 251 21.22 -15.74 6.65
CA ASN A 251 20.05 -16.31 6.00
C ASN A 251 19.16 -15.30 5.26
N TRP A 252 19.68 -14.14 4.95
CA TRP A 252 18.94 -13.11 4.20
C TRP A 252 18.37 -13.60 2.88
N LYS A 253 19.01 -14.57 2.23
CA LYS A 253 18.54 -15.16 0.97
C LYS A 253 17.27 -15.98 1.13
N ASP A 254 17.01 -16.46 2.34
CA ASP A 254 15.84 -17.29 2.66
C ASP A 254 14.77 -16.50 3.39
N CYS A 255 14.99 -15.21 3.63
CA CYS A 255 14.17 -14.35 4.44
C CYS A 255 13.34 -13.41 3.57
N GLY A 256 12.03 -13.60 3.54
CA GLY A 256 11.15 -12.84 2.65
C GLY A 256 10.36 -11.71 3.31
N THR A 257 10.18 -11.65 4.62
CA THR A 257 9.15 -10.77 5.20
C THR A 257 9.59 -9.82 6.26
N LYS A 258 10.74 -9.67 6.73
CA LYS A 258 11.06 -8.72 7.81
C LYS A 258 12.08 -7.68 7.37
N GLY A 259 11.71 -6.90 6.36
CA GLY A 259 12.52 -5.78 5.92
C GLY A 259 13.85 -6.14 5.25
N TRP A 260 14.09 -7.42 4.90
CA TRP A 260 15.36 -7.88 4.37
C TRP A 260 15.21 -8.87 3.21
N PRO A 261 14.52 -8.52 2.17
CA PRO A 261 14.18 -9.49 1.14
C PRO A 261 15.33 -9.75 0.17
N ALA A 262 15.87 -10.96 0.19
CA ALA A 262 16.60 -11.53 -0.94
C ALA A 262 15.65 -12.22 -1.93
N THR A 263 14.37 -11.89 -1.88
CA THR A 263 13.28 -12.45 -2.69
C THR A 263 12.41 -11.31 -3.20
N GLY A 264 11.43 -11.61 -4.02
CA GLY A 264 10.33 -10.72 -4.32
C GLY A 264 9.46 -10.44 -3.08
N TRP A 265 8.49 -9.58 -3.25
CA TRP A 265 7.49 -9.32 -2.21
C TRP A 265 6.53 -10.49 -2.06
N ALA A 266 5.93 -10.64 -0.88
CA ALA A 266 4.76 -11.46 -0.73
C ALA A 266 3.60 -10.90 -1.57
N LYS A 267 2.64 -11.74 -1.83
CA LYS A 267 1.37 -11.33 -2.38
C LYS A 267 0.52 -10.82 -1.22
N ASP A 268 0.16 -9.55 -1.27
CA ASP A 268 -0.61 -8.87 -0.21
C ASP A 268 -2.09 -8.80 -0.50
#